data_322cbde264289ee945cf1d6744cce8d0
#
_entry.id   322cbde264289ee945cf1d6744cce8d0
#
_cell.length_a   1.000
_cell.length_b   1.000
_cell.length_c   1.000
_cell.angle_alpha   90.00
_cell.angle_beta   90.00
_cell.angle_gamma   90.00
#
_symmetry.space_group_name_H-M   'P 1'
#
loop_
_entity.id
_entity.type
_entity.pdbx_description
1 polymer ?
#
loop_
_entity_poly.entity_id
_entity_poly.type
_entity_poly.pdbx_seq_one_letter_code
_entity_poly.pdbx_strand_id
1 'polypeptide(L)'
;MNIEKNYAKEFEMIEKAYEQAGGDVSNLLSKDIVSLIISGDKVLGKNTVEGIHLNVETSEGVVNYEMIIEDGVKLDKPIHLCVGFLKNQGEQYINAKYKIGNNCDIKFLSHCSFPFGKIHHKMDSEMIIGENSIVFMEDEHFHNEKDGIYLETSYYTKVGKNSVFDSRFKLTKSRAGKLKIDMFVDLDEHSKALLESKVWGKKDDDLEIREIVNLNGEYSSGIAKSYIVAQDSTRAEVINEAYGNALILKVI
;
A
#
# COMPACT_ATOMS: atom_id res chain seq x y z
N MET A 1 -16.16 -8.45 12.91
CA MET A 1 -14.93 -9.14 12.40
C MET A 1 -14.86 -10.54 13.00
N ASN A 2 -14.55 -11.57 12.22
CA ASN A 2 -14.31 -12.91 12.70
C ASN A 2 -12.81 -13.08 12.94
N ILE A 3 -12.42 -13.13 14.23
CA ILE A 3 -11.04 -13.47 14.63
C ILE A 3 -11.01 -14.99 14.85
N GLU A 4 -10.09 -15.69 14.20
CA GLU A 4 -9.89 -17.09 14.49
C GLU A 4 -9.36 -17.26 15.92
N LYS A 5 -10.04 -18.05 16.74
CA LYS A 5 -9.74 -18.23 18.19
C LYS A 5 -8.28 -18.58 18.49
N ASN A 6 -7.57 -19.17 17.52
CA ASN A 6 -6.17 -19.58 17.67
C ASN A 6 -5.16 -18.43 17.55
N TYR A 7 -5.58 -17.25 17.09
CA TYR A 7 -4.68 -16.12 16.80
C TYR A 7 -4.91 -14.88 17.68
N ALA A 8 -5.72 -15.00 18.73
CA ALA A 8 -6.07 -13.86 19.59
C ALA A 8 -4.84 -13.10 20.14
N LYS A 9 -3.79 -13.83 20.55
CA LYS A 9 -2.56 -13.21 21.06
C LYS A 9 -1.76 -12.48 19.97
N GLU A 10 -1.67 -13.05 18.76
CA GLU A 10 -1.01 -12.39 17.63
C GLU A 10 -1.81 -11.14 17.22
N PHE A 11 -3.13 -11.22 17.23
CA PHE A 11 -4.01 -10.11 16.96
C PHE A 11 -3.80 -8.96 17.96
N GLU A 12 -3.77 -9.22 19.27
CA GLU A 12 -3.47 -8.22 20.31
C GLU A 12 -2.11 -7.54 20.11
N MET A 13 -1.11 -8.27 19.60
CA MET A 13 0.20 -7.69 19.30
C MET A 13 0.14 -6.76 18.09
N ILE A 14 -0.63 -7.09 17.05
CA ILE A 14 -0.85 -6.22 15.89
C ILE A 14 -1.64 -4.98 16.34
N GLU A 15 -2.68 -5.13 17.17
CA GLU A 15 -3.43 -4.00 17.72
C GLU A 15 -2.50 -3.01 18.45
N LYS A 16 -1.65 -3.52 19.35
CA LYS A 16 -0.67 -2.68 20.05
C LYS A 16 0.32 -1.98 19.13
N ALA A 17 0.80 -2.68 18.10
CA ALA A 17 1.67 -2.09 17.11
C ALA A 17 0.95 -0.98 16.33
N TYR A 18 -0.31 -1.19 15.98
CA TYR A 18 -1.15 -0.21 15.32
C TYR A 18 -1.42 1.03 16.18
N GLU A 19 -1.73 0.85 17.50
CA GLU A 19 -1.89 1.96 18.45
C GLU A 19 -0.59 2.77 18.61
N GLN A 20 0.56 2.09 18.74
CA GLN A 20 1.87 2.74 18.84
C GLN A 20 2.20 3.54 17.58
N ALA A 21 1.70 3.11 16.45
CA ALA A 21 1.75 3.81 15.18
C ALA A 21 0.83 5.05 15.12
N GLY A 22 -0.07 5.22 16.09
CA GLY A 22 -1.04 6.30 16.14
C GLY A 22 -2.39 5.95 15.51
N GLY A 23 -2.63 4.67 15.24
CA GLY A 23 -3.91 4.17 14.74
C GLY A 23 -4.98 4.03 15.83
N ASP A 24 -6.24 4.13 15.44
CA ASP A 24 -7.40 3.89 16.33
C ASP A 24 -7.88 2.45 16.17
N VAL A 25 -7.57 1.61 17.14
CA VAL A 25 -7.92 0.18 17.17
C VAL A 25 -9.44 -0.06 17.11
N SER A 26 -10.25 0.86 17.58
CA SER A 26 -11.71 0.74 17.51
C SER A 26 -12.20 0.58 16.07
N ASN A 27 -11.47 1.18 15.11
CA ASN A 27 -11.75 1.07 13.69
C ASN A 27 -11.47 -0.33 13.12
N LEU A 28 -10.47 -1.06 13.64
CA LEU A 28 -10.15 -2.41 13.18
C LEU A 28 -11.21 -3.45 13.57
N LEU A 29 -11.90 -3.23 14.69
CA LEU A 29 -12.87 -4.16 15.26
C LEU A 29 -14.30 -3.92 14.77
N SER A 30 -14.56 -2.77 14.15
CA SER A 30 -15.91 -2.41 13.67
C SER A 30 -16.37 -3.33 12.55
N LYS A 31 -17.64 -3.78 12.63
CA LYS A 31 -18.27 -4.57 11.56
C LYS A 31 -18.61 -3.73 10.31
N ASP A 32 -18.63 -2.42 10.45
CA ASP A 32 -18.97 -1.49 9.37
C ASP A 32 -17.72 -1.03 8.59
N ILE A 33 -16.55 -1.57 8.92
CA ILE A 33 -15.28 -1.21 8.28
C ILE A 33 -14.72 -2.43 7.56
N VAL A 34 -14.37 -2.25 6.30
CA VAL A 34 -13.64 -3.28 5.54
C VAL A 34 -12.23 -3.39 6.08
N SER A 35 -11.81 -4.60 6.42
CA SER A 35 -10.48 -4.83 6.97
C SER A 35 -9.89 -6.17 6.56
N LEU A 36 -8.56 -6.18 6.39
CA LEU A 36 -7.74 -7.38 6.23
C LEU A 36 -6.53 -7.25 7.14
N ILE A 37 -6.35 -8.22 8.03
CA ILE A 37 -5.27 -8.24 9.01
C ILE A 37 -4.44 -9.51 8.83
N ILE A 38 -3.16 -9.34 8.51
CA ILE A 38 -2.22 -10.40 8.17
C ILE A 38 -1.04 -10.37 9.14
N SER A 39 -0.59 -11.52 9.62
CA SER A 39 0.67 -11.70 10.33
C SER A 39 1.45 -12.87 9.75
N GLY A 40 2.59 -12.59 9.13
CA GLY A 40 3.33 -13.60 8.38
C GLY A 40 2.49 -14.14 7.21
N ASP A 41 2.24 -15.43 7.23
CA ASP A 41 1.40 -16.13 6.25
C ASP A 41 -0.04 -16.43 6.77
N LYS A 42 -0.43 -15.77 7.86
CA LYS A 42 -1.73 -16.00 8.51
C LYS A 42 -2.65 -14.82 8.35
N VAL A 43 -3.92 -15.10 8.04
CA VAL A 43 -5.00 -14.13 8.11
C VAL A 43 -5.56 -14.13 9.53
N LEU A 44 -5.31 -13.08 10.30
CA LEU A 44 -5.79 -12.96 11.67
C LEU A 44 -7.24 -12.49 11.73
N GLY A 45 -7.65 -11.71 10.75
CA GLY A 45 -9.02 -11.23 10.65
C GLY A 45 -9.33 -10.63 9.30
N LYS A 46 -10.58 -10.75 8.89
CA LYS A 46 -11.10 -10.07 7.71
C LYS A 46 -12.55 -9.66 7.91
N ASN A 47 -12.93 -8.54 7.33
CA ASN A 47 -14.30 -8.06 7.29
C ASN A 47 -14.58 -7.36 5.96
N THR A 48 -15.76 -7.56 5.42
CA THR A 48 -16.25 -6.88 4.20
C THR A 48 -17.63 -6.31 4.46
N VAL A 49 -18.03 -5.37 3.62
CA VAL A 49 -19.38 -4.79 3.56
C VAL A 49 -19.98 -5.06 2.18
N GLU A 50 -21.24 -4.71 1.98
CA GLU A 50 -21.93 -4.86 0.69
C GLU A 50 -21.16 -4.19 -0.45
N GLY A 51 -21.09 -4.84 -1.61
CA GLY A 51 -20.35 -4.37 -2.80
C GLY A 51 -18.85 -4.58 -2.74
N ILE A 52 -18.31 -5.21 -1.67
CA ILE A 52 -16.88 -5.53 -1.57
C ILE A 52 -16.65 -7.01 -1.31
N HIS A 53 -15.87 -7.63 -2.19
CA HIS A 53 -15.51 -9.04 -2.12
C HIS A 53 -14.02 -9.18 -1.85
N LEU A 54 -13.65 -10.04 -0.91
CA LEU A 54 -12.27 -10.28 -0.51
C LEU A 54 -11.98 -11.79 -0.49
N ASN A 55 -11.18 -12.24 -1.43
CA ASN A 55 -10.67 -13.59 -1.52
C ASN A 55 -9.24 -13.62 -1.00
N VAL A 56 -8.91 -14.54 -0.12
CA VAL A 56 -7.57 -14.68 0.45
C VAL A 56 -7.20 -16.16 0.47
N GLU A 57 -6.01 -16.44 -0.04
CA GLU A 57 -5.39 -17.76 -0.04
C GLU A 57 -4.01 -17.67 0.61
N THR A 58 -3.69 -18.61 1.48
CA THR A 58 -2.40 -18.63 2.19
C THR A 58 -1.67 -19.95 1.95
N SER A 59 -0.36 -19.85 1.85
CA SER A 59 0.57 -20.99 1.84
C SER A 59 1.80 -20.61 2.64
N GLU A 60 2.72 -21.53 2.87
CA GLU A 60 3.92 -21.26 3.68
C GLU A 60 4.68 -20.03 3.17
N GLY A 61 4.76 -18.99 4.01
CA GLY A 61 5.43 -17.72 3.72
C GLY A 61 4.71 -16.81 2.72
N VAL A 62 3.56 -17.21 2.15
CA VAL A 62 2.89 -16.48 1.06
C VAL A 62 1.42 -16.21 1.39
N VAL A 63 0.99 -14.98 1.14
CA VAL A 63 -0.43 -14.59 1.17
C VAL A 63 -0.80 -14.01 -0.20
N ASN A 64 -1.80 -14.61 -0.84
CA ASN A 64 -2.41 -14.06 -2.05
C ASN A 64 -3.79 -13.52 -1.70
N TYR A 65 -4.10 -12.30 -2.10
CA TYR A 65 -5.48 -11.82 -1.97
C TYR A 65 -5.94 -11.01 -3.18
N GLU A 66 -7.23 -11.08 -3.42
CA GLU A 66 -7.93 -10.28 -4.41
C GLU A 66 -9.08 -9.55 -3.74
N MET A 67 -9.12 -8.23 -3.90
CA MET A 67 -10.22 -7.39 -3.46
C MET A 67 -10.93 -6.83 -4.69
N ILE A 68 -12.23 -7.11 -4.78
CA ILE A 68 -13.10 -6.61 -5.86
C ILE A 68 -14.11 -5.65 -5.24
N ILE A 69 -14.17 -4.44 -5.77
CA ILE A 69 -15.10 -3.38 -5.38
C ILE A 69 -16.03 -3.15 -6.56
N GLU A 70 -17.32 -3.34 -6.35
CA GLU A 70 -18.35 -3.20 -7.38
C GLU A 70 -18.51 -1.75 -7.85
N ASP A 71 -19.12 -1.56 -9.01
CA ASP A 71 -19.41 -0.24 -9.56
C ASP A 71 -20.29 0.57 -8.59
N GLY A 72 -20.00 1.85 -8.45
CA GLY A 72 -20.78 2.80 -7.68
C GLY A 72 -20.56 2.76 -6.17
N VAL A 73 -19.68 1.89 -5.66
CA VAL A 73 -19.37 1.82 -4.22
C VAL A 73 -18.67 3.10 -3.75
N LYS A 74 -19.22 3.72 -2.71
CA LYS A 74 -18.65 4.89 -2.04
C LYS A 74 -18.61 4.63 -0.55
N LEU A 75 -17.43 4.71 0.05
CA LEU A 75 -17.22 4.43 1.46
C LEU A 75 -16.92 5.71 2.23
N ASP A 76 -17.68 5.99 3.27
CA ASP A 76 -17.38 7.08 4.22
C ASP A 76 -16.19 6.75 5.12
N LYS A 77 -15.96 5.44 5.36
CA LYS A 77 -14.87 4.94 6.19
C LYS A 77 -13.80 4.27 5.34
N PRO A 78 -12.51 4.41 5.68
CA PRO A 78 -11.45 3.78 4.91
C PRO A 78 -11.46 2.25 5.04
N ILE A 79 -10.91 1.58 4.03
CA ILE A 79 -10.55 0.17 4.06
C ILE A 79 -9.23 0.06 4.81
N HIS A 80 -9.17 -0.76 5.85
CA HIS A 80 -7.96 -0.99 6.64
C HIS A 80 -7.22 -2.25 6.19
N LEU A 81 -5.95 -2.10 5.85
CA LEU A 81 -5.03 -3.18 5.53
C LEU A 81 -3.92 -3.17 6.58
N CYS A 82 -3.88 -4.19 7.43
CA CYS A 82 -2.85 -4.30 8.46
C CYS A 82 -1.98 -5.52 8.17
N VAL A 83 -0.70 -5.27 7.92
CA VAL A 83 0.29 -6.31 7.64
C VAL A 83 1.36 -6.28 8.71
N GLY A 84 1.74 -7.43 9.22
CA GLY A 84 2.80 -7.54 10.19
C GLY A 84 3.53 -8.86 10.10
N PHE A 85 4.66 -8.93 10.80
CA PHE A 85 5.43 -10.15 10.99
C PHE A 85 5.99 -10.17 12.40
N LEU A 86 5.44 -11.04 13.25
CA LEU A 86 5.71 -11.06 14.68
C LEU A 86 6.77 -12.09 15.10
N LYS A 87 7.44 -12.73 14.15
CA LYS A 87 8.60 -13.59 14.41
C LYS A 87 9.88 -12.75 14.35
N ASN A 88 10.95 -13.23 15.01
CA ASN A 88 12.23 -12.53 15.05
C ASN A 88 12.99 -12.52 13.72
N GLN A 89 12.67 -13.44 12.81
CA GLN A 89 13.26 -13.55 11.50
C GLN A 89 12.35 -14.32 10.54
N GLY A 90 12.48 -14.10 9.26
CA GLY A 90 11.78 -14.84 8.23
C GLY A 90 11.47 -14.01 7.00
N GLU A 91 10.71 -14.63 6.11
CA GLU A 91 10.27 -14.04 4.86
C GLU A 91 8.75 -14.02 4.81
N GLN A 92 8.20 -12.96 4.25
CA GLN A 92 6.78 -12.82 3.96
C GLN A 92 6.63 -12.31 2.53
N TYR A 93 5.84 -13.01 1.75
CA TYR A 93 5.52 -12.59 0.41
C TYR A 93 4.01 -12.38 0.27
N ILE A 94 3.61 -11.19 -0.18
CA ILE A 94 2.21 -10.83 -0.41
C ILE A 94 2.00 -10.51 -1.88
N ASN A 95 1.04 -11.18 -2.51
CA ASN A 95 0.52 -10.83 -3.82
C ASN A 95 -0.88 -10.23 -3.64
N ALA A 96 -1.04 -8.96 -3.99
CA ALA A 96 -2.27 -8.22 -3.83
C ALA A 96 -2.87 -7.85 -5.18
N LYS A 97 -4.16 -8.12 -5.39
CA LYS A 97 -4.89 -7.67 -6.56
C LYS A 97 -6.10 -6.86 -6.15
N TYR A 98 -6.24 -5.70 -6.77
CA TYR A 98 -7.39 -4.82 -6.54
C TYR A 98 -8.10 -4.56 -7.87
N LYS A 99 -9.40 -4.82 -7.89
CA LYS A 99 -10.29 -4.45 -9.00
C LYS A 99 -11.34 -3.50 -8.47
N ILE A 100 -11.22 -2.22 -8.81
CA ILE A 100 -12.12 -1.18 -8.37
C ILE A 100 -13.00 -0.81 -9.55
N GLY A 101 -14.31 -0.88 -9.34
CA GLY A 101 -15.31 -0.62 -10.36
C GLY A 101 -15.36 0.86 -10.78
N ASN A 102 -16.37 1.18 -11.61
CA ASN A 102 -16.61 2.54 -12.08
C ASN A 102 -17.40 3.34 -11.04
N ASN A 103 -17.24 4.68 -11.04
CA ASN A 103 -17.96 5.61 -10.17
C ASN A 103 -17.77 5.34 -8.67
N CYS A 104 -16.62 4.81 -8.27
CA CYS A 104 -16.26 4.51 -6.88
C CYS A 104 -15.58 5.70 -6.19
N ASP A 105 -15.72 5.76 -4.84
CA ASP A 105 -14.95 6.67 -3.98
C ASP A 105 -14.40 5.88 -2.79
N ILE A 106 -13.10 5.59 -2.83
CA ILE A 106 -12.46 4.61 -1.94
C ILE A 106 -11.20 5.17 -1.33
N LYS A 107 -11.09 5.00 -0.02
CA LYS A 107 -9.87 5.30 0.72
C LYS A 107 -9.32 4.02 1.34
N PHE A 108 -8.02 3.74 1.12
CA PHE A 108 -7.26 2.70 1.80
C PHE A 108 -6.33 3.32 2.84
N LEU A 109 -6.26 2.69 4.02
CA LEU A 109 -5.24 2.94 5.03
C LEU A 109 -4.51 1.63 5.28
N SER A 110 -3.28 1.55 4.83
CA SER A 110 -2.39 0.41 5.03
C SER A 110 -1.40 0.72 6.16
N HIS A 111 -1.23 -0.23 7.06
CA HIS A 111 -0.27 -0.15 8.14
C HIS A 111 0.57 -1.42 8.18
N CYS A 112 1.87 -1.26 7.97
CA CYS A 112 2.81 -2.36 7.99
C CYS A 112 3.69 -2.28 9.24
N SER A 113 3.67 -3.32 10.10
CA SER A 113 4.35 -3.33 11.39
C SER A 113 5.32 -4.50 11.52
N PHE A 114 6.63 -4.19 11.61
CA PHE A 114 7.71 -5.16 11.73
C PHE A 114 8.58 -4.84 12.94
N PRO A 115 8.14 -5.20 14.17
CA PRO A 115 8.82 -4.80 15.40
C PRO A 115 10.15 -5.52 15.63
N PHE A 116 10.43 -6.58 14.87
CA PHE A 116 11.67 -7.36 14.94
C PHE A 116 12.47 -7.21 13.64
N GLY A 117 13.80 -7.25 13.73
CA GLY A 117 14.71 -7.21 12.56
C GLY A 117 14.82 -8.57 11.86
N LYS A 118 15.65 -8.62 10.81
CA LYS A 118 15.90 -9.83 9.98
C LYS A 118 14.67 -10.37 9.28
N ILE A 119 13.78 -9.49 8.91
CA ILE A 119 12.60 -9.79 8.10
C ILE A 119 12.88 -9.35 6.67
N HIS A 120 12.54 -10.22 5.71
CA HIS A 120 12.38 -9.85 4.32
C HIS A 120 10.87 -9.84 4.01
N HIS A 121 10.33 -8.64 3.81
CA HIS A 121 8.96 -8.46 3.40
C HIS A 121 8.93 -8.05 1.93
N LYS A 122 8.30 -8.89 1.12
CA LYS A 122 8.06 -8.60 -0.29
C LYS A 122 6.57 -8.48 -0.56
N MET A 123 6.19 -7.44 -1.33
CA MET A 123 4.82 -7.25 -1.77
C MET A 123 4.77 -6.87 -3.24
N ASP A 124 4.06 -7.66 -4.04
CA ASP A 124 3.69 -7.31 -5.40
C ASP A 124 2.20 -6.98 -5.44
N SER A 125 1.85 -5.82 -5.99
CA SER A 125 0.49 -5.31 -6.02
C SER A 125 0.10 -4.87 -7.41
N GLU A 126 -1.07 -5.31 -7.87
CA GLU A 126 -1.72 -4.87 -9.10
C GLU A 126 -3.07 -4.23 -8.76
N MET A 127 -3.29 -2.99 -9.21
CA MET A 127 -4.55 -2.28 -9.01
C MET A 127 -5.12 -1.80 -10.36
N ILE A 128 -6.38 -2.15 -10.61
CA ILE A 128 -7.13 -1.65 -11.76
C ILE A 128 -8.27 -0.79 -11.22
N ILE A 129 -8.28 0.49 -11.60
CA ILE A 129 -9.30 1.46 -11.22
C ILE A 129 -10.18 1.73 -12.45
N GLY A 130 -11.48 1.56 -12.31
CA GLY A 130 -12.47 1.84 -13.34
C GLY A 130 -12.61 3.33 -13.65
N GLU A 131 -13.59 3.69 -14.46
CA GLU A 131 -13.83 5.06 -14.91
C GLU A 131 -14.56 5.89 -13.83
N ASN A 132 -14.34 7.21 -13.83
CA ASN A 132 -15.00 8.19 -12.94
C ASN A 132 -14.84 7.85 -11.45
N SER A 133 -13.73 7.25 -11.04
CA SER A 133 -13.48 6.78 -9.68
C SER A 133 -12.37 7.59 -9.01
N ILE A 134 -12.48 7.71 -7.69
CA ILE A 134 -11.49 8.38 -6.86
C ILE A 134 -10.94 7.35 -5.87
N VAL A 135 -9.62 7.16 -5.89
CA VAL A 135 -8.94 6.23 -4.99
C VAL A 135 -7.80 6.94 -4.29
N PHE A 136 -7.83 6.92 -2.98
CA PHE A 136 -6.74 7.36 -2.11
C PHE A 136 -6.14 6.17 -1.39
N MET A 137 -4.81 6.05 -1.37
CA MET A 137 -4.08 5.02 -0.67
C MET A 137 -2.98 5.64 0.19
N GLU A 138 -3.02 5.39 1.48
CA GLU A 138 -1.95 5.74 2.40
C GLU A 138 -1.37 4.46 2.99
N ASP A 139 -0.04 4.29 2.86
CA ASP A 139 0.70 3.14 3.36
C ASP A 139 1.78 3.63 4.33
N GLU A 140 1.59 3.38 5.62
CA GLU A 140 2.51 3.79 6.68
C GLU A 140 3.24 2.58 7.28
N HIS A 141 4.57 2.66 7.31
CA HIS A 141 5.44 1.58 7.75
C HIS A 141 6.11 1.88 9.09
N PHE A 142 6.20 0.84 9.93
CA PHE A 142 6.86 0.85 11.23
C PHE A 142 7.78 -0.36 11.34
N HIS A 143 9.08 -0.12 11.24
CA HIS A 143 10.08 -1.15 11.28
C HIS A 143 10.82 -1.16 12.62
N ASN A 144 11.63 -2.19 12.85
CA ASN A 144 12.50 -2.27 14.01
C ASN A 144 13.50 -1.09 14.04
N GLU A 145 13.58 -0.39 15.19
CA GLU A 145 14.44 0.79 15.36
C GLU A 145 15.93 0.48 15.35
N LYS A 146 16.32 -0.78 15.62
CA LYS A 146 17.72 -1.18 15.69
C LYS A 146 18.28 -1.46 14.31
N ASP A 147 17.61 -2.32 13.54
CA ASP A 147 18.16 -2.91 12.32
C ASP A 147 17.34 -2.54 11.06
N GLY A 148 16.07 -2.09 11.22
CA GLY A 148 15.13 -2.01 10.11
C GLY A 148 14.76 -3.40 9.59
N ILE A 149 14.29 -3.48 8.36
CA ILE A 149 14.00 -4.74 7.65
C ILE A 149 14.52 -4.65 6.21
N TYR A 150 14.41 -5.74 5.45
CA TYR A 150 14.44 -5.64 4.00
C TYR A 150 13.00 -5.59 3.48
N LEU A 151 12.61 -4.41 2.99
CA LEU A 151 11.32 -4.17 2.35
C LEU A 151 11.52 -4.06 0.84
N GLU A 152 10.81 -4.89 0.09
CA GLU A 152 10.77 -4.84 -1.37
C GLU A 152 9.32 -4.81 -1.82
N THR A 153 8.89 -3.70 -2.44
CA THR A 153 7.52 -3.54 -2.90
C THR A 153 7.46 -3.10 -4.35
N SER A 154 6.54 -3.70 -5.10
CA SER A 154 6.23 -3.33 -6.47
C SER A 154 4.73 -3.08 -6.61
N TYR A 155 4.37 -1.87 -7.04
CA TYR A 155 2.99 -1.45 -7.27
C TYR A 155 2.79 -1.11 -8.73
N TYR A 156 1.86 -1.78 -9.38
CA TYR A 156 1.39 -1.43 -10.71
C TYR A 156 -0.08 -1.01 -10.64
N THR A 157 -0.38 0.22 -11.07
CA THR A 157 -1.74 0.75 -11.05
C THR A 157 -2.16 1.23 -12.43
N LYS A 158 -3.30 0.76 -12.90
CA LYS A 158 -3.95 1.28 -14.11
C LYS A 158 -5.16 2.12 -13.71
N VAL A 159 -5.17 3.39 -14.13
CA VAL A 159 -6.22 4.36 -13.79
C VAL A 159 -7.09 4.63 -15.00
N GLY A 160 -8.37 4.27 -14.90
CA GLY A 160 -9.36 4.45 -15.95
C GLY A 160 -9.72 5.91 -16.20
N LYS A 161 -10.51 6.17 -17.24
CA LYS A 161 -10.88 7.52 -17.68
C LYS A 161 -11.55 8.35 -16.59
N ASN A 162 -11.24 9.64 -16.57
CA ASN A 162 -11.76 10.63 -15.61
C ASN A 162 -11.55 10.26 -14.13
N SER A 163 -10.62 9.37 -13.82
CA SER A 163 -10.38 8.87 -12.47
C SER A 163 -9.17 9.52 -11.82
N VAL A 164 -9.12 9.46 -10.49
CA VAL A 164 -8.04 10.03 -9.69
C VAL A 164 -7.44 8.95 -8.80
N PHE A 165 -6.12 8.84 -8.79
CA PHE A 165 -5.35 7.99 -7.88
C PHE A 165 -4.34 8.81 -7.10
N ASP A 166 -4.44 8.82 -5.77
CA ASP A 166 -3.48 9.47 -4.86
C ASP A 166 -2.88 8.38 -3.97
N SER A 167 -1.59 8.09 -4.14
CA SER A 167 -0.86 7.07 -3.38
C SER A 167 0.26 7.69 -2.57
N ARG A 168 0.29 7.41 -1.28
CA ARG A 168 1.26 7.98 -0.33
C ARG A 168 1.91 6.90 0.51
N PHE A 169 3.21 6.74 0.34
CA PHE A 169 4.05 5.87 1.16
C PHE A 169 4.76 6.70 2.26
N LYS A 170 4.77 6.19 3.49
CA LYS A 170 5.41 6.86 4.63
C LYS A 170 6.24 5.89 5.47
N LEU A 171 7.51 6.22 5.66
CA LEU A 171 8.43 5.54 6.58
C LEU A 171 9.32 6.59 7.24
N THR A 172 8.79 7.29 8.24
CA THR A 172 9.45 8.44 8.87
C THR A 172 9.72 8.27 10.36
N LYS A 173 9.05 7.33 11.02
CA LYS A 173 9.13 7.16 12.47
C LYS A 173 10.18 6.14 12.90
N SER A 174 10.50 5.15 12.07
CA SER A 174 11.41 4.05 12.37
C SER A 174 12.56 3.95 11.37
N ARG A 175 13.45 2.97 11.53
CA ARG A 175 14.51 2.71 10.53
C ARG A 175 13.94 2.05 9.29
N ALA A 176 14.47 2.41 8.14
CA ALA A 176 14.15 1.75 6.88
C ALA A 176 14.83 0.38 6.77
N GLY A 177 16.13 0.30 7.06
CA GLY A 177 16.96 -0.86 6.76
C GLY A 177 17.30 -0.86 5.27
N LYS A 178 16.94 -1.92 4.54
CA LYS A 178 17.03 -1.93 3.09
C LYS A 178 15.62 -1.76 2.51
N LEU A 179 15.43 -0.70 1.75
CA LEU A 179 14.15 -0.33 1.16
C LEU A 179 14.25 -0.30 -0.36
N LYS A 180 13.39 -1.05 -1.04
CA LYS A 180 13.21 -0.96 -2.48
C LYS A 180 11.73 -0.80 -2.80
N ILE A 181 11.39 0.30 -3.44
CA ILE A 181 10.02 0.63 -3.86
C ILE A 181 10.00 0.92 -5.35
N ASP A 182 9.17 0.18 -6.08
CA ASP A 182 8.86 0.43 -7.47
C ASP A 182 7.36 0.74 -7.61
N MET A 183 7.01 1.97 -8.02
CA MET A 183 5.63 2.39 -8.28
C MET A 183 5.46 2.76 -9.75
N PHE A 184 4.54 2.10 -10.43
CA PHE A 184 4.22 2.35 -11.83
C PHE A 184 2.74 2.65 -11.96
N VAL A 185 2.40 3.77 -12.60
CA VAL A 185 1.01 4.16 -12.84
C VAL A 185 0.80 4.48 -14.31
N ASP A 186 -0.19 3.82 -14.91
CA ASP A 186 -0.67 4.10 -16.26
C ASP A 186 -1.96 4.91 -16.19
N LEU A 187 -1.98 6.07 -16.84
CA LEU A 187 -3.11 6.99 -16.85
C LEU A 187 -3.82 6.98 -18.20
N ASP A 188 -5.13 6.71 -18.18
CA ASP A 188 -6.02 6.84 -19.31
C ASP A 188 -6.50 8.31 -19.47
N GLU A 189 -7.36 8.57 -20.43
CA GLU A 189 -7.87 9.89 -20.80
C GLU A 189 -8.49 10.64 -19.60
N HIS A 190 -8.12 11.93 -19.44
CA HIS A 190 -8.57 12.82 -18.35
C HIS A 190 -8.29 12.31 -16.93
N SER A 191 -7.52 11.25 -16.75
CA SER A 191 -7.19 10.73 -15.44
C SER A 191 -6.02 11.46 -14.78
N LYS A 192 -5.91 11.31 -13.46
CA LYS A 192 -4.88 11.98 -12.67
C LYS A 192 -4.24 11.04 -11.67
N ALA A 193 -2.92 11.20 -11.44
CA ALA A 193 -2.25 10.53 -10.33
C ALA A 193 -1.32 11.44 -9.55
N LEU A 194 -1.24 11.19 -8.25
CA LEU A 194 -0.18 11.65 -7.37
C LEU A 194 0.48 10.42 -6.72
N LEU A 195 1.79 10.27 -6.93
CA LEU A 195 2.64 9.37 -6.16
C LEU A 195 3.47 10.20 -5.20
N GLU A 196 3.42 9.90 -3.92
CA GLU A 196 4.20 10.59 -2.91
C GLU A 196 4.89 9.60 -1.97
N SER A 197 6.21 9.67 -1.86
CA SER A 197 6.99 8.92 -0.88
C SER A 197 7.63 9.84 0.15
N LYS A 198 7.50 9.49 1.44
CA LYS A 198 8.17 10.19 2.54
C LYS A 198 8.99 9.19 3.34
N VAL A 199 10.32 9.31 3.27
CA VAL A 199 11.23 8.38 3.94
C VAL A 199 12.31 9.13 4.70
N TRP A 200 12.54 8.70 5.94
CA TRP A 200 13.67 9.14 6.74
C TRP A 200 14.63 7.97 6.95
N GLY A 201 15.69 7.93 6.15
CA GLY A 201 16.79 6.98 6.30
C GLY A 201 17.73 7.40 7.43
N LYS A 202 18.14 6.44 8.24
CA LYS A 202 18.97 6.63 9.44
C LYS A 202 20.09 5.61 9.44
N LYS A 203 21.23 5.98 10.03
CA LYS A 203 22.42 5.12 10.14
C LYS A 203 22.93 4.68 8.75
N ASP A 204 22.92 3.39 8.47
CA ASP A 204 23.38 2.74 7.26
C ASP A 204 22.23 2.22 6.38
N ASP A 205 21.06 2.86 6.45
CA ASP A 205 19.92 2.50 5.62
C ASP A 205 20.24 2.64 4.13
N ASP A 206 19.70 1.74 3.30
CA ASP A 206 19.87 1.72 1.85
C ASP A 206 18.49 1.85 1.18
N LEU A 207 18.26 2.97 0.48
CA LEU A 207 16.96 3.36 -0.05
C LEU A 207 17.01 3.39 -1.57
N GLU A 208 16.18 2.59 -2.23
CA GLU A 208 15.93 2.62 -3.67
C GLU A 208 14.44 2.90 -3.88
N ILE A 209 14.11 4.06 -4.47
CA ILE A 209 12.72 4.47 -4.71
C ILE A 209 12.57 4.87 -6.17
N ARG A 210 11.62 4.25 -6.85
CA ARG A 210 11.29 4.55 -8.24
C ARG A 210 9.81 4.76 -8.39
N GLU A 211 9.43 5.95 -8.87
CA GLU A 211 8.05 6.36 -9.12
C GLU A 211 7.90 6.79 -10.57
N ILE A 212 7.09 6.06 -11.33
CA ILE A 212 6.88 6.29 -12.77
C ILE A 212 5.42 6.51 -13.06
N VAL A 213 5.13 7.61 -13.76
CA VAL A 213 3.77 7.92 -14.24
C VAL A 213 3.76 7.99 -15.76
N ASN A 214 3.00 7.11 -16.40
CA ASN A 214 2.78 7.06 -17.82
C ASN A 214 1.48 7.79 -18.19
N LEU A 215 1.59 8.90 -18.90
CA LEU A 215 0.46 9.70 -19.38
C LEU A 215 0.04 9.15 -20.75
N ASN A 216 -0.74 8.06 -20.77
CA ASN A 216 -1.11 7.33 -21.96
C ASN A 216 -2.37 7.89 -22.64
N GLY A 217 -3.28 8.49 -21.88
CA GLY A 217 -4.50 9.11 -22.37
C GLY A 217 -4.37 10.62 -22.58
N GLU A 218 -5.17 11.19 -23.48
CA GLU A 218 -5.23 12.63 -23.68
C GLU A 218 -5.69 13.33 -22.40
N TYR A 219 -5.13 14.51 -22.11
CA TYR A 219 -5.44 15.33 -20.94
C TYR A 219 -5.18 14.64 -19.60
N SER A 220 -4.49 13.50 -19.58
CA SER A 220 -4.02 12.91 -18.32
C SER A 220 -2.92 13.75 -17.68
N SER A 221 -2.81 13.70 -16.36
CA SER A 221 -1.77 14.42 -15.61
C SER A 221 -1.30 13.63 -14.41
N GLY A 222 0.01 13.71 -14.12
CA GLY A 222 0.58 12.96 -12.99
C GLY A 222 1.74 13.69 -12.35
N ILE A 223 1.93 13.41 -11.06
CA ILE A 223 3.03 13.92 -10.25
C ILE A 223 3.66 12.75 -9.50
N ALA A 224 4.97 12.60 -9.63
CA ALA A 224 5.79 11.74 -8.78
C ALA A 224 6.65 12.63 -7.87
N LYS A 225 6.59 12.40 -6.54
CA LYS A 225 7.16 13.32 -5.57
C LYS A 225 7.73 12.59 -4.35
N SER A 226 9.03 12.65 -4.16
CA SER A 226 9.71 12.01 -3.05
C SER A 226 10.31 13.03 -2.09
N TYR A 227 10.08 12.84 -0.79
CA TYR A 227 10.68 13.59 0.31
C TYR A 227 11.59 12.65 1.09
N ILE A 228 12.89 12.78 0.89
CA ILE A 228 13.86 11.89 1.48
C ILE A 228 14.79 12.67 2.41
N VAL A 229 14.89 12.21 3.64
CA VAL A 229 15.94 12.63 4.58
C VAL A 229 16.92 11.49 4.71
N ALA A 230 18.17 11.70 4.28
CA ALA A 230 19.26 10.75 4.44
C ALA A 230 20.17 11.23 5.57
N GLN A 231 20.17 10.55 6.68
CA GLN A 231 20.97 10.86 7.86
C GLN A 231 22.10 9.84 8.03
N ASP A 232 23.21 10.27 8.64
CA ASP A 232 24.41 9.45 8.91
C ASP A 232 25.03 8.88 7.62
N SER A 233 25.10 7.57 7.48
CA SER A 233 25.65 6.86 6.31
C SER A 233 24.58 6.33 5.38
N THR A 234 23.34 6.82 5.48
CA THR A 234 22.25 6.42 4.61
C THR A 234 22.59 6.66 3.14
N ARG A 235 22.38 5.65 2.32
CA ARG A 235 22.42 5.76 0.86
C ARG A 235 21.00 5.88 0.33
N ALA A 236 20.75 6.78 -0.62
CA ALA A 236 19.45 6.93 -1.27
C ALA A 236 19.62 7.10 -2.78
N GLU A 237 18.89 6.31 -3.54
CA GLU A 237 18.69 6.46 -4.97
C GLU A 237 17.20 6.68 -5.23
N VAL A 238 16.86 7.78 -5.91
CA VAL A 238 15.47 8.16 -6.16
C VAL A 238 15.29 8.51 -7.62
N ILE A 239 14.35 7.85 -8.28
CA ILE A 239 14.00 8.05 -9.67
C ILE A 239 12.51 8.40 -9.76
N ASN A 240 12.22 9.63 -10.15
CA ASN A 240 10.86 10.10 -10.40
C ASN A 240 10.75 10.49 -11.88
N GLU A 241 9.88 9.81 -12.60
CA GLU A 241 9.74 9.98 -14.05
C GLU A 241 8.26 10.12 -14.45
N ALA A 242 8.01 10.98 -15.45
CA ALA A 242 6.71 11.10 -16.10
C ALA A 242 6.88 11.01 -17.62
N TYR A 243 6.18 10.10 -18.26
CA TYR A 243 6.24 9.87 -19.69
C TYR A 243 4.94 10.29 -20.36
N GLY A 244 5.01 11.26 -21.28
CA GLY A 244 3.88 11.67 -22.12
C GLY A 244 3.82 10.81 -23.37
N ASN A 245 2.86 9.88 -23.43
CA ASN A 245 2.70 8.93 -24.53
C ASN A 245 1.52 9.27 -25.46
N ALA A 246 0.63 10.21 -25.05
CA ALA A 246 -0.52 10.63 -25.84
C ALA A 246 -0.11 11.54 -26.99
N LEU A 247 -0.57 11.24 -28.20
CA LEU A 247 -0.43 12.11 -29.38
C LEU A 247 -1.45 13.23 -29.29
N ILE A 248 -0.99 14.45 -28.96
CA ILE A 248 -1.81 15.66 -29.12
C ILE A 248 -1.71 16.11 -30.58
N LEU A 249 -2.63 15.70 -31.41
CA LEU A 249 -2.84 16.34 -32.71
C LEU A 249 -3.53 17.69 -32.48
N LYS A 250 -2.77 18.75 -32.31
CA LYS A 250 -3.27 20.10 -32.53
C LYS A 250 -3.37 20.33 -34.04
N VAL A 251 -4.55 20.15 -34.58
CA VAL A 251 -4.89 20.74 -35.90
C VAL A 251 -5.16 22.23 -35.61
N ILE A 252 -4.25 23.08 -36.12
CA ILE A 252 -4.40 24.54 -36.16
C ILE A 252 -5.23 24.88 -37.39
#